data_da404a8b304a579d8d17a19f82d1dc7e
#
_entry.id   da404a8b304a579d8d17a19f82d1dc7e
#
_cell.length_a   1.000
_cell.length_b   1.000
_cell.length_c   1.000
_cell.angle_alpha   90.00
_cell.angle_beta   90.00
_cell.angle_gamma   90.00
#
_symmetry.space_group_name_H-M   'P 1'
#
loop_
_entity.id
_entity.type
_entity.pdbx_description
1 polymer ?
#
loop_
_entity_poly.entity_id
_entity_poly.type
_entity_poly.pdbx_seq_one_letter_code
_entity_poly.pdbx_strand_id
1 'polypeptide(L)'
;MRLIFGHDEYIANAVGQALGVTIHPPYTAIGFADASEVIRGGAVFNNYNGSNIELTMFAPRAVTKGLIRAIVNYVFVQLECNRLSARTKRSNKPAQVMLPKIGFKWEANLKAYYGKEKSNDAVLFCLDRKTASERWLNG
;
A
#
# COMPACT_ATOMS: atom_id res chain seq x y z
N MET A 1 -7.02 -15.52 -5.33
CA MET A 1 -5.93 -15.05 -4.47
C MET A 1 -6.42 -14.97 -3.04
N ARG A 2 -5.71 -15.58 -2.13
CA ARG A 2 -6.10 -15.65 -0.72
C ARG A 2 -5.33 -14.63 0.10
N LEU A 3 -6.01 -13.97 1.06
CA LEU A 3 -5.37 -13.05 1.99
C LEU A 3 -4.78 -13.82 3.16
N ILE A 4 -3.56 -13.45 3.54
CA ILE A 4 -2.82 -14.07 4.65
C ILE A 4 -2.57 -13.02 5.72
N PHE A 5 -2.94 -13.35 6.96
CA PHE A 5 -2.76 -12.48 8.11
C PHE A 5 -1.83 -13.14 9.14
N GLY A 6 -1.24 -12.34 10.03
CA GLY A 6 -0.45 -12.86 11.14
C GLY A 6 1.00 -13.20 10.80
N HIS A 7 1.50 -12.77 9.65
CA HIS A 7 2.90 -12.97 9.23
C HIS A 7 3.55 -11.64 8.85
N ASP A 8 3.37 -10.64 9.70
CA ASP A 8 3.74 -9.25 9.39
C ASP A 8 5.21 -9.09 9.01
N GLU A 9 6.12 -9.65 9.80
CA GLU A 9 7.55 -9.50 9.54
C GLU A 9 7.98 -10.17 8.23
N TYR A 10 7.50 -11.39 8.00
CA TYR A 10 7.80 -12.12 6.78
C TYR A 10 7.31 -11.35 5.54
N ILE A 11 6.08 -10.88 5.59
CA ILE A 11 5.45 -10.14 4.47
C ILE A 11 6.16 -8.80 4.25
N ALA A 12 6.47 -8.06 5.33
CA ALA A 12 7.17 -6.79 5.21
C ALA A 12 8.55 -6.94 4.59
N ASN A 13 9.29 -7.97 4.97
CA ASN A 13 10.59 -8.26 4.37
C ASN A 13 10.48 -8.64 2.89
N ALA A 14 9.50 -9.46 2.54
CA ALA A 14 9.29 -9.87 1.15
C ALA A 14 8.90 -8.68 0.27
N VAL A 15 8.00 -7.83 0.73
CA VAL A 15 7.58 -6.62 0.01
C VAL A 15 8.74 -5.64 -0.13
N GLY A 16 9.48 -5.41 0.96
CA GLY A 16 10.65 -4.53 0.94
C GLY A 16 11.71 -4.98 -0.05
N GLN A 17 12.02 -6.28 -0.09
CA GLN A 17 12.98 -6.83 -1.04
C GLN A 17 12.49 -6.68 -2.48
N ALA A 18 11.23 -6.98 -2.74
CA ALA A 18 10.66 -6.86 -4.09
C ALA A 18 10.71 -5.44 -4.63
N LEU A 19 10.52 -4.45 -3.77
CA LEU A 19 10.51 -3.04 -4.16
C LEU A 19 11.85 -2.33 -3.98
N GLY A 20 12.84 -2.98 -3.34
CA GLY A 20 14.12 -2.37 -3.04
C GLY A 20 14.02 -1.24 -2.03
N VAL A 21 13.15 -1.37 -1.03
CA VAL A 21 12.95 -0.37 0.04
C VAL A 21 13.01 -1.04 1.40
N THR A 22 13.30 -0.26 2.44
CA THR A 22 13.25 -0.72 3.83
C THR A 22 11.96 -0.21 4.44
N ILE A 23 11.18 -1.11 5.06
CA ILE A 23 9.95 -0.75 5.76
C ILE A 23 10.24 -0.82 7.26
N HIS A 24 10.11 0.30 7.95
CA HIS A 24 10.46 0.39 9.37
C HIS A 24 9.31 -0.03 10.28
N PRO A 25 9.60 -0.87 11.31
CA PRO A 25 8.59 -1.22 12.32
C PRO A 25 8.25 0.01 13.19
N PRO A 26 7.09 -0.01 13.90
CA PRO A 26 6.09 -1.08 13.88
C PRO A 26 5.26 -1.08 12.59
N TYR A 27 4.84 -2.28 12.19
CA TYR A 27 3.99 -2.43 11.00
C TYR A 27 3.02 -3.60 11.17
N THR A 28 1.95 -3.59 10.36
CA THR A 28 1.07 -4.72 10.13
C THR A 28 1.09 -5.05 8.64
N ALA A 29 0.73 -6.26 8.27
CA ALA A 29 0.78 -6.66 6.88
C ALA A 29 -0.33 -7.65 6.51
N ILE A 30 -0.76 -7.56 5.25
CA ILE A 30 -1.68 -8.50 4.63
C ILE A 30 -0.94 -9.11 3.44
N GLY A 31 -0.75 -10.42 3.43
CA GLY A 31 -0.10 -11.11 2.33
C GLY A 31 -1.11 -11.59 1.29
N PHE A 32 -0.63 -11.79 0.06
CA PHE A 32 -1.41 -12.32 -1.06
C PHE A 32 -0.83 -13.65 -1.48
N ALA A 33 -1.59 -14.73 -1.27
CA ALA A 33 -1.16 -16.07 -1.65
C ALA A 33 -1.89 -16.55 -2.90
N ASP A 34 -1.19 -17.31 -3.74
CA ASP A 34 -1.77 -17.96 -4.90
C ASP A 34 -2.45 -19.28 -4.52
N ALA A 35 -2.94 -20.02 -5.52
CA ALA A 35 -3.61 -21.31 -5.30
C ALA A 35 -2.68 -22.37 -4.68
N SER A 36 -1.36 -22.22 -4.82
CA SER A 36 -0.37 -23.10 -4.19
C SER A 36 0.02 -22.67 -2.78
N GLU A 37 -0.67 -21.67 -2.23
CA GLU A 37 -0.41 -21.09 -0.91
C GLU A 37 0.95 -20.40 -0.80
N VAL A 38 1.55 -20.02 -1.91
CA VAL A 38 2.80 -19.26 -1.94
C VAL A 38 2.46 -17.76 -1.89
N ILE A 39 3.09 -17.06 -0.95
CA ILE A 39 2.91 -15.59 -0.83
C ILE A 39 3.62 -14.92 -1.99
N ARG A 40 2.85 -14.22 -2.85
CA ARG A 40 3.32 -13.56 -4.06
C ARG A 40 3.42 -12.06 -3.95
N GLY A 41 2.91 -11.49 -2.87
CA GLY A 41 2.95 -10.05 -2.63
C GLY A 41 2.33 -9.73 -1.30
N GLY A 42 2.15 -8.45 -1.04
CA GLY A 42 1.54 -8.00 0.19
C GLY A 42 1.34 -6.51 0.27
N ALA A 43 0.55 -6.12 1.26
CA ALA A 43 0.34 -4.74 1.66
C ALA A 43 0.86 -4.58 3.08
N VAL A 44 1.76 -3.62 3.28
CA VAL A 44 2.38 -3.35 4.58
C VAL A 44 1.98 -1.95 5.02
N PHE A 45 1.57 -1.83 6.28
CA PHE A 45 1.09 -0.59 6.88
C PHE A 45 2.02 -0.18 8.01
N ASN A 46 2.56 1.05 7.95
CA ASN A 46 3.40 1.59 9.01
C ASN A 46 3.21 3.10 9.17
N ASN A 47 3.98 3.70 10.06
CA ASN A 47 3.92 5.15 10.35
C ASN A 47 2.52 5.64 10.70
N TYR A 48 1.82 4.87 11.53
CA TYR A 48 0.49 5.23 12.01
C TYR A 48 0.60 6.37 13.03
N ASN A 49 -0.19 7.44 12.82
CA ASN A 49 -0.22 8.59 13.73
C ASN A 49 -1.62 8.90 14.29
N GLY A 50 -2.56 7.98 14.14
CA GLY A 50 -3.97 8.16 14.58
C GLY A 50 -4.88 8.71 13.50
N SER A 51 -4.36 9.43 12.52
CA SER A 51 -5.13 10.01 11.43
C SER A 51 -4.70 9.48 10.07
N ASN A 52 -3.42 9.22 9.91
CA ASN A 52 -2.81 8.71 8.68
C ASN A 52 -2.04 7.42 8.96
N ILE A 53 -2.03 6.52 8.00
CA ILE A 53 -1.11 5.39 7.96
C ILE A 53 -0.54 5.28 6.55
N GLU A 54 0.68 4.77 6.41
CA GLU A 54 1.31 4.59 5.10
C GLU A 54 1.17 3.16 4.62
N LEU A 55 0.89 3.02 3.32
CA LEU A 55 0.81 1.76 2.62
C LEU A 55 2.02 1.59 1.72
N THR A 56 2.70 0.46 1.85
CA THR A 56 3.68 -0.03 0.88
C THR A 56 3.17 -1.37 0.36
N MET A 57 2.97 -1.47 -0.95
CA MET A 57 2.33 -2.65 -1.53
C MET A 57 3.12 -3.15 -2.73
N PHE A 58 3.26 -4.47 -2.81
CA PHE A 58 3.77 -5.16 -3.99
C PHE A 58 2.78 -6.23 -4.42
N ALA A 59 2.29 -6.12 -5.65
CA ALA A 59 1.41 -7.13 -6.25
C ALA A 59 1.89 -7.39 -7.67
N PRO A 60 2.41 -8.61 -7.97
CA PRO A 60 2.91 -8.92 -9.31
C PRO A 60 1.81 -9.09 -10.34
N ARG A 61 0.56 -9.15 -9.91
CA ARG A 61 -0.63 -9.24 -10.75
C ARG A 61 -1.62 -8.14 -10.39
N ALA A 62 -2.67 -8.03 -11.19
CA ALA A 62 -3.72 -7.05 -10.93
C ALA A 62 -4.29 -7.22 -9.51
N VAL A 63 -4.42 -6.13 -8.81
CA VAL A 63 -4.97 -6.07 -7.46
C VAL A 63 -6.48 -6.33 -7.55
N THR A 64 -6.97 -7.26 -6.74
CA THR A 64 -8.41 -7.61 -6.75
C THR A 64 -9.22 -6.57 -5.94
N LYS A 65 -10.50 -6.44 -6.28
CA LYS A 65 -11.42 -5.59 -5.53
C LYS A 65 -11.54 -6.03 -4.07
N GLY A 66 -11.51 -7.34 -3.83
CA GLY A 66 -11.57 -7.89 -2.47
C GLY A 66 -10.39 -7.45 -1.62
N LEU A 67 -9.19 -7.41 -2.19
CA LEU A 67 -8.00 -6.91 -1.50
C LEU A 67 -8.14 -5.43 -1.18
N ILE A 68 -8.55 -4.62 -2.15
CA ILE A 68 -8.71 -3.17 -1.93
C ILE A 68 -9.73 -2.93 -0.81
N ARG A 69 -10.85 -3.66 -0.79
CA ARG A 69 -11.84 -3.56 0.27
C ARG A 69 -11.27 -3.94 1.64
N ALA A 70 -10.42 -4.97 1.69
CA ALA A 70 -9.76 -5.36 2.94
C ALA A 70 -8.85 -4.26 3.47
N ILE A 71 -8.07 -3.64 2.58
CA ILE A 71 -7.19 -2.51 2.92
C ILE A 71 -8.02 -1.33 3.44
N VAL A 72 -9.05 -0.95 2.69
CA VAL A 72 -9.90 0.20 3.04
C VAL A 72 -10.64 -0.05 4.35
N ASN A 73 -11.16 -1.25 4.56
CA ASN A 73 -11.82 -1.61 5.81
C ASN A 73 -10.87 -1.52 7.00
N TYR A 74 -9.66 -2.05 6.86
CA TYR A 74 -8.65 -1.98 7.92
C TYR A 74 -8.33 -0.54 8.29
N VAL A 75 -8.03 0.29 7.29
CA VAL A 75 -7.57 1.67 7.50
C VAL A 75 -8.69 2.60 7.98
N PHE A 76 -9.83 2.55 7.33
CA PHE A 76 -10.88 3.55 7.55
C PHE A 76 -11.97 3.10 8.52
N VAL A 77 -12.18 1.80 8.70
CA VAL A 77 -13.16 1.27 9.65
C VAL A 77 -12.48 0.82 10.94
N GLN A 78 -11.47 -0.05 10.86
CA GLN A 78 -10.82 -0.57 12.07
C GLN A 78 -9.93 0.46 12.75
N LEU A 79 -9.05 1.13 12.00
CA LEU A 79 -8.14 2.13 12.54
C LEU A 79 -8.75 3.53 12.60
N GLU A 80 -9.89 3.74 11.95
CA GLU A 80 -10.57 5.04 11.89
C GLU A 80 -9.69 6.19 11.38
N CYS A 81 -8.76 5.88 10.47
CA CYS A 81 -7.93 6.90 9.84
C CYS A 81 -8.77 7.87 8.99
N ASN A 82 -8.25 9.07 8.80
CA ASN A 82 -8.82 10.05 7.89
C ASN A 82 -8.22 9.94 6.50
N ARG A 83 -7.03 9.35 6.39
CA ARG A 83 -6.31 9.23 5.13
C ARG A 83 -5.38 8.02 5.12
N LEU A 84 -5.11 7.53 3.91
CA LEU A 84 -4.13 6.48 3.65
C LEU A 84 -3.11 7.02 2.65
N SER A 85 -1.84 7.09 3.06
CA SER A 85 -0.76 7.55 2.18
C SER A 85 -0.13 6.36 1.47
N ALA A 86 0.24 6.53 0.21
CA ALA A 86 1.02 5.54 -0.53
C ALA A 86 2.18 6.25 -1.22
N ARG A 87 3.39 5.81 -0.92
CA ARG A 87 4.61 6.38 -1.45
C ARG A 87 5.28 5.36 -2.35
N THR A 88 5.66 5.77 -3.56
CA THR A 88 6.28 4.88 -4.52
C THR A 88 7.45 5.58 -5.20
N LYS A 89 8.41 4.78 -5.71
CA LYS A 89 9.51 5.32 -6.51
C LYS A 89 8.97 5.86 -7.82
N ARG A 90 9.54 6.96 -8.29
CA ARG A 90 9.19 7.54 -9.59
C ARG A 90 9.36 6.54 -10.74
N SER A 91 10.31 5.63 -10.61
CA SER A 91 10.53 4.56 -11.60
C SER A 91 9.43 3.49 -11.59
N ASN A 92 8.63 3.40 -10.53
CA ASN A 92 7.57 2.41 -10.42
C ASN A 92 6.30 2.88 -11.14
N LYS A 93 6.31 2.78 -12.47
CA LYS A 93 5.18 3.25 -13.31
C LYS A 93 3.90 2.48 -13.06
N PRO A 94 3.90 1.14 -12.92
CA PRO A 94 2.67 0.40 -12.64
C PRO A 94 1.92 0.90 -11.40
N ALA A 95 2.63 1.23 -10.32
CA ALA A 95 2.01 1.76 -9.11
C ALA A 95 1.36 3.12 -9.36
N GLN A 96 2.03 3.99 -10.12
CA GLN A 96 1.51 5.33 -10.45
C GLN A 96 0.27 5.27 -11.34
N VAL A 97 0.08 4.20 -12.09
CA VAL A 97 -1.14 3.96 -12.87
C VAL A 97 -2.23 3.34 -12.00
N MET A 98 -1.88 2.39 -11.14
CA MET A 98 -2.82 1.65 -10.32
C MET A 98 -3.47 2.51 -9.22
N LEU A 99 -2.67 3.31 -8.51
CA LEU A 99 -3.16 4.08 -7.37
C LEU A 99 -4.30 5.03 -7.71
N PRO A 100 -4.24 5.82 -8.80
CA PRO A 100 -5.38 6.66 -9.19
C PRO A 100 -6.64 5.85 -9.52
N LYS A 101 -6.50 4.65 -10.08
CA LYS A 101 -7.65 3.79 -10.39
C LYS A 101 -8.39 3.34 -9.12
N ILE A 102 -7.67 3.21 -8.02
CA ILE A 102 -8.26 2.87 -6.70
C ILE A 102 -8.99 4.07 -6.11
N GLY A 103 -8.55 5.28 -6.44
CA GLY A 103 -9.10 6.53 -5.92
C GLY A 103 -8.08 7.40 -5.24
N PHE A 104 -6.83 6.98 -5.18
CA PHE A 104 -5.74 7.81 -4.67
C PHE A 104 -5.52 9.02 -5.56
N LYS A 105 -5.18 10.14 -4.96
CA LYS A 105 -4.84 11.38 -5.66
C LYS A 105 -3.38 11.70 -5.42
N TRP A 106 -2.69 12.20 -6.44
CA TRP A 106 -1.33 12.70 -6.31
C TRP A 106 -1.31 13.84 -5.29
N GLU A 107 -0.31 13.83 -4.41
CA GLU A 107 -0.17 14.84 -3.35
C GLU A 107 1.16 15.57 -3.44
N ALA A 108 2.25 14.87 -3.69
CA ALA A 108 3.57 15.49 -3.73
C ALA A 108 4.61 14.63 -4.44
N ASN A 109 5.67 15.29 -4.91
CA ASN A 109 6.91 14.63 -5.32
C ASN A 109 7.97 14.94 -4.25
N LEU A 110 8.70 13.90 -3.81
CA LEU A 110 9.75 14.04 -2.80
C LEU A 110 11.10 13.77 -3.47
N LYS A 111 11.84 14.84 -3.72
CA LYS A 111 13.11 14.79 -4.43
C LYS A 111 14.16 14.00 -3.65
N ALA A 112 14.88 13.11 -4.35
CA ALA A 112 15.96 12.29 -3.80
C ALA A 112 15.57 11.46 -2.59
N TYR A 113 14.30 11.07 -2.48
CA TYR A 113 13.79 10.38 -1.29
C TYR A 113 14.42 9.00 -1.08
N TYR A 114 14.57 8.23 -2.17
CA TYR A 114 15.14 6.88 -2.13
C TYR A 114 16.60 6.83 -2.61
N GLY A 115 17.13 7.91 -3.17
CA GLY A 115 18.49 7.96 -3.69
C GLY A 115 18.74 9.19 -4.54
N LYS A 116 19.96 9.34 -5.05
CA LYS A 116 20.41 10.54 -5.78
C LYS A 116 19.78 10.70 -7.16
N GLU A 117 19.51 9.58 -7.83
CA GLU A 117 19.00 9.61 -9.20
C GLU A 117 17.55 10.09 -9.22
N LYS A 118 17.17 10.77 -10.29
CA LYS A 118 15.80 11.28 -10.45
C LYS A 118 14.75 10.16 -10.41
N SER A 119 15.10 8.98 -10.90
CA SER A 119 14.23 7.79 -10.83
C SER A 119 13.96 7.33 -9.39
N ASN A 120 14.77 7.78 -8.43
CA ASN A 120 14.65 7.49 -7.01
C ASN A 120 13.89 8.57 -6.23
N ASP A 121 13.33 9.56 -6.91
CA ASP A 121 12.38 10.46 -6.26
C ASP A 121 11.15 9.65 -5.82
N ALA A 122 10.50 10.08 -4.77
CA ALA A 122 9.22 9.50 -4.36
C ALA A 122 8.07 10.28 -4.95
N VAL A 123 7.01 9.53 -5.29
CA VAL A 123 5.71 10.11 -5.64
C VAL A 123 4.75 9.73 -4.54
N LEU A 124 4.11 10.71 -3.92
CA LEU A 124 3.20 10.53 -2.79
C LEU A 124 1.75 10.67 -3.26
N PHE A 125 0.96 9.66 -2.94
CA PHE A 125 -0.48 9.64 -3.20
C PHE A 125 -1.24 9.53 -1.89
N CYS A 126 -2.48 9.99 -1.90
CA CYS A 126 -3.36 9.91 -0.72
C CYS A 126 -4.77 9.48 -1.13
N LEU A 127 -5.31 8.53 -0.37
CA LEU A 127 -6.73 8.15 -0.44
C LEU A 127 -7.41 8.73 0.80
N ASP A 128 -8.36 9.63 0.60
CA ASP A 128 -9.11 10.23 1.72
C ASP A 128 -10.32 9.36 2.11
N ARG A 129 -10.83 9.60 3.32
CA ARG A 129 -11.97 8.86 3.88
C ARG A 129 -13.21 8.94 2.99
N LYS A 130 -13.52 10.11 2.48
CA LYS A 130 -14.73 10.31 1.66
C LYS A 130 -14.67 9.46 0.39
N THR A 131 -13.58 9.53 -0.34
CA THR A 131 -13.39 8.74 -1.56
C THR A 131 -13.39 7.25 -1.27
N ALA A 132 -12.71 6.82 -0.20
CA ALA A 132 -12.66 5.43 0.21
C ALA A 132 -14.06 4.89 0.53
N SER A 133 -14.84 5.66 1.30
CA SER A 133 -16.20 5.27 1.68
C SER A 133 -17.11 5.17 0.46
N GLU A 134 -17.09 6.16 -0.42
CA GLU A 134 -17.96 6.20 -1.60
C GLU A 134 -17.63 5.09 -2.60
N ARG A 135 -16.36 4.80 -2.81
CA ARG A 135 -15.94 3.84 -3.85
C ARG A 135 -15.88 2.40 -3.35
N TRP A 136 -15.57 2.16 -2.08
CA TRP A 136 -15.22 0.82 -1.61
C TRP A 136 -16.07 0.31 -0.46
N LEU A 137 -16.70 1.17 0.33
CA LEU A 137 -17.48 0.78 1.52
C LEU A 137 -18.99 0.88 1.30
N ASN A 138 -19.46 1.68 0.38
CA ASN A 138 -20.87 1.84 0.08
C ASN A 138 -21.29 0.91 -1.06
N GLY A 139 -21.85 -0.18 -0.69
CA GLY A 139 -22.34 -1.14 -1.62
C GLY A 139 -21.49 -2.32 -1.82
#